data_c9f63fd68817851c2f1a8532ebfaa716
#
_entry.id   c9f63fd68817851c2f1a8532ebfaa716
#
_cell.length_a   1.000
_cell.length_b   1.000
_cell.length_c   1.000
_cell.angle_alpha   90.00
_cell.angle_beta   90.00
_cell.angle_gamma   90.00
#
_symmetry.space_group_name_H-M   'P 1'
#
loop_
_entity.id
_entity.type
_entity.pdbx_description
1 polymer ?
#
loop_
_entity_poly.entity_id
_entity_poly.type
_entity_poly.pdbx_seq_one_letter_code
_entity_poly.pdbx_strand_id
1 'polypeptide(L)'
;MHGKLKPKEKAAVMEDFKAGRLDALVSTTVIEVGVDVPNAALMVVENADRFGLSQLHQLRGRVGRGSHQSYCILISDNRNEETRARLKVMTKTTDGFRIAEEDLRLRGPGDFFGVRQHGLPGLKIADLGYVLETGRITLTGSGRDLLKNEDVKKAYLGT
;
A
#
# COMPACT_ATOMS: atom_id res chain seq x y z
N MET A 1 1.60 -18.08 11.25
CA MET A 1 1.90 -16.97 12.18
C MET A 1 0.72 -15.98 12.16
N HIS A 2 0.24 -15.48 13.29
CA HIS A 2 -0.92 -14.58 13.37
C HIS A 2 -0.74 -13.51 14.46
N GLY A 3 -1.59 -12.48 14.45
CA GLY A 3 -1.45 -11.31 15.33
C GLY A 3 -1.43 -11.59 16.84
N LYS A 4 -2.07 -12.69 17.30
CA LYS A 4 -2.14 -13.08 18.72
C LYS A 4 -0.87 -13.75 19.26
N LEU A 5 0.10 -14.14 18.41
CA LEU A 5 1.38 -14.68 18.88
C LEU A 5 2.20 -13.60 19.57
N LYS A 6 2.87 -13.96 20.65
CA LYS A 6 3.79 -13.05 21.37
C LYS A 6 4.98 -12.67 20.49
N PRO A 7 5.57 -11.47 20.68
CA PRO A 7 6.70 -11.03 19.85
C PRO A 7 7.87 -12.02 19.83
N LYS A 8 8.21 -12.63 20.96
CA LYS A 8 9.27 -13.65 21.05
C LYS A 8 8.97 -14.91 20.20
N GLU A 9 7.72 -15.36 20.18
CA GLU A 9 7.30 -16.52 19.39
C GLU A 9 7.35 -16.21 17.90
N LYS A 10 6.93 -15.00 17.52
CA LYS A 10 7.06 -14.52 16.13
C LYS A 10 8.51 -14.47 15.67
N ALA A 11 9.40 -13.94 16.51
CA ALA A 11 10.83 -13.87 16.22
C ALA A 11 11.44 -15.26 16.04
N ALA A 12 11.12 -16.21 16.92
CA ALA A 12 11.61 -17.58 16.82
C ALA A 12 11.17 -18.26 15.51
N VAL A 13 9.87 -18.16 15.16
CA VAL A 13 9.36 -18.72 13.90
C VAL A 13 10.05 -18.08 12.68
N MET A 14 10.30 -16.78 12.72
CA MET A 14 10.99 -16.08 11.64
C MET A 14 12.45 -16.52 11.49
N GLU A 15 13.15 -16.72 12.60
CA GLU A 15 14.52 -17.22 12.60
C GLU A 15 14.58 -18.67 12.06
N ASP A 16 13.62 -19.51 12.44
CA ASP A 16 13.51 -20.87 11.90
C ASP A 16 13.27 -20.87 10.39
N PHE A 17 12.42 -19.98 9.90
CA PHE A 17 12.16 -19.84 8.47
C PHE A 17 13.37 -19.31 7.71
N LYS A 18 14.05 -18.28 8.22
CA LYS A 18 15.30 -17.75 7.63
C LYS A 18 16.43 -18.79 7.59
N ALA A 19 16.52 -19.60 8.63
CA ALA A 19 17.53 -20.65 8.71
C ALA A 19 17.21 -21.90 7.84
N GLY A 20 16.07 -21.89 7.11
CA GLY A 20 15.66 -23.02 6.29
C GLY A 20 15.19 -24.24 7.10
N ARG A 21 14.86 -24.04 8.39
CA ARG A 21 14.26 -25.10 9.22
C ARG A 21 12.76 -25.27 8.98
N LEU A 22 12.15 -24.30 8.32
CA LEU A 22 10.75 -24.32 7.89
C LEU A 22 10.70 -24.09 6.38
N ASP A 23 10.01 -24.96 5.65
CA ASP A 23 9.84 -24.88 4.20
C ASP A 23 8.79 -23.86 3.78
N ALA A 24 7.80 -23.60 4.65
CA ALA A 24 6.72 -22.66 4.37
C ALA A 24 6.34 -21.86 5.62
N LEU A 25 6.01 -20.59 5.40
CA LEU A 25 5.50 -19.70 6.43
C LEU A 25 4.11 -19.19 6.05
N VAL A 26 3.10 -19.60 6.81
CA VAL A 26 1.73 -19.06 6.67
C VAL A 26 1.51 -17.96 7.70
N SER A 27 1.09 -16.79 7.23
CA SER A 27 0.90 -15.62 8.10
C SER A 27 -0.34 -14.83 7.71
N THR A 28 -1.01 -14.27 8.71
CA THR A 28 -1.93 -13.16 8.46
C THR A 28 -1.11 -11.88 8.17
N THR A 29 -1.73 -10.85 7.63
CA THR A 29 -1.16 -9.62 7.04
C THR A 29 -0.08 -8.88 7.84
N VAL A 30 0.21 -9.30 9.04
CA VAL A 30 1.16 -8.64 9.92
C VAL A 30 2.52 -9.35 9.88
N ILE A 31 3.11 -9.45 8.68
CA ILE A 31 4.56 -9.53 8.62
C ILE A 31 5.02 -8.07 8.72
N GLU A 32 5.35 -7.67 9.95
CA GLU A 32 5.78 -6.31 10.23
C GLU A 32 6.93 -5.92 9.31
N VAL A 33 6.90 -4.66 8.91
CA VAL A 33 7.92 -3.97 8.15
C VAL A 33 9.31 -4.35 8.68
N GLY A 34 10.17 -4.90 7.81
CA GLY A 34 11.59 -5.10 8.13
C GLY A 34 12.10 -6.54 8.14
N VAL A 35 11.26 -7.56 7.96
CA VAL A 35 11.75 -8.93 7.85
C VAL A 35 12.10 -9.25 6.41
N ASP A 36 13.38 -9.32 6.13
CA ASP A 36 13.94 -9.78 4.86
C ASP A 36 14.21 -11.29 4.94
N VAL A 37 13.74 -12.05 3.97
CA VAL A 37 13.98 -13.49 3.85
C VAL A 37 14.55 -13.78 2.45
N PRO A 38 15.87 -13.65 2.28
CA PRO A 38 16.51 -13.82 0.97
C PRO A 38 16.23 -15.17 0.30
N ASN A 39 15.99 -16.20 1.10
CA ASN A 39 15.73 -17.56 0.62
C ASN A 39 14.28 -17.79 0.20
N ALA A 40 13.37 -16.86 0.45
CA ALA A 40 11.99 -17.00 0.04
C ALA A 40 11.86 -16.76 -1.48
N ALA A 41 11.64 -17.84 -2.23
CA ALA A 41 11.45 -17.79 -3.67
C ALA A 41 9.99 -17.65 -4.10
N LEU A 42 9.03 -17.90 -3.21
CA LEU A 42 7.61 -17.86 -3.51
C LEU A 42 6.85 -17.07 -2.45
N MET A 43 6.01 -16.11 -2.91
CA MET A 43 5.02 -15.41 -2.13
C MET A 43 3.64 -15.73 -2.70
N VAL A 44 2.73 -16.14 -1.83
CA VAL A 44 1.30 -16.30 -2.19
C VAL A 44 0.48 -15.36 -1.33
N VAL A 45 -0.34 -14.53 -1.97
CA VAL A 45 -1.22 -13.57 -1.30
C VAL A 45 -2.65 -13.96 -1.57
N GLU A 46 -3.31 -14.49 -0.56
CA GLU A 46 -4.74 -14.83 -0.56
C GLU A 46 -5.60 -13.58 -0.41
N ASN A 47 -6.76 -13.55 -1.06
CA ASN A 47 -7.69 -12.42 -1.06
C ASN A 47 -6.98 -11.10 -1.44
N ALA A 48 -6.19 -11.13 -2.51
CA ALA A 48 -5.38 -10.01 -2.96
C ALA A 48 -6.20 -8.75 -3.28
N ASP A 49 -7.50 -8.90 -3.57
CA ASP A 49 -8.44 -7.79 -3.78
C ASP A 49 -8.67 -6.91 -2.55
N ARG A 50 -8.38 -7.41 -1.35
CA ARG A 50 -8.51 -6.67 -0.09
C ARG A 50 -7.31 -5.77 0.21
N PHE A 51 -6.23 -5.90 -0.56
CA PHE A 51 -5.02 -5.11 -0.39
C PHE A 51 -4.98 -3.93 -1.36
N GLY A 52 -4.46 -2.80 -0.93
CA GLY A 52 -4.08 -1.72 -1.82
C GLY A 52 -2.89 -2.10 -2.70
N LEU A 53 -2.77 -1.49 -3.89
CA LEU A 53 -1.65 -1.78 -4.80
C LEU A 53 -0.28 -1.51 -4.18
N SER A 54 -0.16 -0.46 -3.36
CA SER A 54 1.07 -0.16 -2.60
C SER A 54 1.43 -1.27 -1.61
N GLN A 55 0.43 -1.85 -0.93
CA GLN A 55 0.67 -2.97 -0.01
C GLN A 55 1.10 -4.23 -0.76
N LEU A 56 0.44 -4.54 -1.89
CA LEU A 56 0.84 -5.66 -2.75
C LEU A 56 2.26 -5.47 -3.30
N HIS A 57 2.63 -4.25 -3.68
CA HIS A 57 3.97 -3.92 -4.10
C HIS A 57 5.01 -4.16 -3.00
N GLN A 58 4.71 -3.74 -1.76
CA GLN A 58 5.57 -4.00 -0.62
C GLN A 58 5.71 -5.49 -0.32
N LEU A 59 4.61 -6.26 -0.36
CA LEU A 59 4.63 -7.70 -0.19
C LEU A 59 5.46 -8.38 -1.26
N ARG A 60 5.24 -8.06 -2.54
CA ARG A 60 6.05 -8.59 -3.65
C ARG A 60 7.53 -8.31 -3.46
N GLY A 61 7.89 -7.14 -2.97
CA GLY A 61 9.27 -6.75 -2.69
C GLY A 61 9.95 -7.51 -1.53
N ARG A 62 9.23 -8.41 -0.84
CA ARG A 62 9.78 -9.25 0.23
C ARG A 62 10.42 -10.55 -0.30
N VAL A 63 10.13 -10.93 -1.51
CA VAL A 63 10.77 -12.07 -2.21
C VAL A 63 11.65 -11.57 -3.35
N GLY A 64 12.55 -12.40 -3.83
CA GLY A 64 13.41 -12.05 -4.97
C GLY A 64 14.64 -11.22 -4.62
N ARG A 65 15.07 -11.25 -3.39
CA ARG A 65 16.30 -10.57 -2.94
C ARG A 65 17.53 -11.49 -2.93
N GLY A 66 17.33 -12.76 -3.20
CA GLY A 66 18.38 -13.76 -3.37
C GLY A 66 18.81 -13.93 -4.84
N SER A 67 19.68 -14.91 -5.07
CA SER A 67 20.18 -15.28 -6.41
C SER A 67 19.19 -16.10 -7.24
N HIS A 68 18.08 -16.55 -6.65
CA HIS A 68 17.09 -17.40 -7.29
C HIS A 68 15.94 -16.59 -7.88
N GLN A 69 15.39 -17.07 -8.99
CA GLN A 69 14.17 -16.54 -9.54
C GLN A 69 13.03 -16.69 -8.54
N SER A 70 12.25 -15.63 -8.33
CA SER A 70 11.17 -15.61 -7.37
C SER A 70 9.83 -15.28 -8.03
N TYR A 71 8.76 -15.71 -7.38
CA TYR A 71 7.41 -15.58 -7.87
C TYR A 71 6.51 -14.97 -6.78
N CYS A 72 5.60 -14.10 -7.19
CA CYS A 72 4.54 -13.57 -6.34
C CYS A 72 3.20 -13.91 -6.99
N ILE A 73 2.41 -14.76 -6.34
CA ILE A 73 1.10 -15.20 -6.80
C ILE A 73 0.03 -14.45 -6.02
N LEU A 74 -0.84 -13.74 -6.74
CA LEU A 74 -1.96 -13.03 -6.17
C LEU A 74 -3.25 -13.80 -6.46
N ILE A 75 -3.97 -14.20 -5.42
CA ILE A 75 -5.21 -14.98 -5.51
C ILE A 75 -6.38 -14.09 -5.08
N SER A 76 -7.46 -14.08 -5.88
CA SER A 76 -8.70 -13.40 -5.56
C SER A 76 -9.89 -14.15 -6.13
N ASP A 77 -10.91 -14.34 -5.31
CA ASP A 77 -12.21 -14.88 -5.73
C ASP A 77 -13.09 -13.81 -6.38
N ASN A 78 -12.77 -12.54 -6.17
CA ASN A 78 -13.50 -11.42 -6.76
C ASN A 78 -13.13 -11.27 -8.23
N ARG A 79 -14.09 -11.55 -9.12
CA ARG A 79 -13.91 -11.58 -10.58
C ARG A 79 -14.38 -10.32 -11.30
N ASN A 80 -14.75 -9.26 -10.58
CA ASN A 80 -15.17 -8.01 -11.23
C ASN A 80 -14.03 -7.38 -12.05
N GLU A 81 -14.38 -6.57 -13.04
CA GLU A 81 -13.41 -5.96 -13.95
C GLU A 81 -12.45 -5.02 -13.25
N GLU A 82 -12.93 -4.29 -12.25
CA GLU A 82 -12.11 -3.35 -11.46
C GLU A 82 -11.00 -4.10 -10.70
N THR A 83 -11.35 -5.17 -9.99
CA THR A 83 -10.37 -6.03 -9.31
C THR A 83 -9.36 -6.62 -10.28
N ARG A 84 -9.84 -7.12 -11.43
CA ARG A 84 -8.95 -7.67 -12.46
C ARG A 84 -7.99 -6.61 -13.01
N ALA A 85 -8.50 -5.41 -13.33
CA ALA A 85 -7.68 -4.31 -13.82
C ALA A 85 -6.61 -3.93 -12.78
N ARG A 86 -7.00 -3.82 -11.51
CA ARG A 86 -6.11 -3.48 -10.40
C ARG A 86 -5.02 -4.53 -10.20
N LEU A 87 -5.35 -5.81 -10.10
CA LEU A 87 -4.36 -6.86 -9.92
C LEU A 87 -3.46 -7.03 -11.16
N LYS A 88 -3.98 -6.76 -12.36
CA LYS A 88 -3.20 -6.77 -13.61
C LYS A 88 -2.11 -5.70 -13.63
N VAL A 89 -2.24 -4.58 -12.92
CA VAL A 89 -1.16 -3.59 -12.77
C VAL A 89 0.08 -4.23 -12.18
N MET A 90 -0.09 -5.09 -11.16
CA MET A 90 1.00 -5.77 -10.49
C MET A 90 1.79 -6.73 -11.40
N THR A 91 1.18 -7.23 -12.48
CA THR A 91 1.87 -8.09 -13.47
C THR A 91 2.59 -7.30 -14.54
N LYS A 92 2.23 -6.04 -14.78
CA LYS A 92 2.75 -5.21 -15.88
C LYS A 92 3.99 -4.42 -15.51
N THR A 93 4.17 -4.07 -14.25
CA THR A 93 5.28 -3.23 -13.81
C THR A 93 5.77 -3.60 -12.41
N THR A 94 7.07 -3.38 -12.20
CA THR A 94 7.71 -3.45 -10.89
C THR A 94 8.03 -2.06 -10.32
N ASP A 95 7.78 -1.02 -11.10
CA ASP A 95 8.02 0.36 -10.72
C ASP A 95 6.93 0.84 -9.75
N GLY A 96 7.33 1.22 -8.53
CA GLY A 96 6.42 1.69 -7.49
C GLY A 96 5.70 2.99 -7.84
N PHE A 97 6.33 3.89 -8.59
CA PHE A 97 5.70 5.14 -9.04
C PHE A 97 4.59 4.86 -10.06
N ARG A 98 4.84 3.99 -11.03
CA ARG A 98 3.81 3.56 -11.99
C ARG A 98 2.66 2.84 -11.32
N ILE A 99 2.94 2.03 -10.29
CA ILE A 99 1.89 1.35 -9.51
C ILE A 99 1.03 2.38 -8.77
N ALA A 100 1.65 3.41 -8.17
CA ALA A 100 0.92 4.48 -7.48
C ALA A 100 0.08 5.31 -8.44
N GLU A 101 0.60 5.64 -9.61
CA GLU A 101 -0.12 6.37 -10.67
C GLU A 101 -1.33 5.57 -11.19
N GLU A 102 -1.16 4.28 -11.45
CA GLU A 102 -2.25 3.39 -11.86
C GLU A 102 -3.29 3.19 -10.74
N ASP A 103 -2.87 3.11 -9.47
CA ASP A 103 -3.79 3.03 -8.33
C ASP A 103 -4.67 4.29 -8.25
N LEU A 104 -4.05 5.47 -8.43
CA LEU A 104 -4.77 6.74 -8.49
C LEU A 104 -5.74 6.78 -9.69
N ARG A 105 -5.31 6.36 -10.87
CA ARG A 105 -6.13 6.33 -12.08
C ARG A 105 -7.34 5.41 -11.93
N LEU A 106 -7.17 4.24 -11.32
CA LEU A 106 -8.23 3.25 -11.13
C LEU A 106 -9.23 3.66 -10.04
N ARG A 107 -8.76 4.32 -8.97
CA ARG A 107 -9.65 4.86 -7.93
C ARG A 107 -10.41 6.09 -8.41
N GLY A 108 -9.88 6.78 -9.42
CA GLY A 108 -10.40 8.05 -9.89
C GLY A 108 -10.12 9.22 -8.92
N PRO A 109 -10.20 10.46 -9.41
CA PRO A 109 -9.96 11.65 -8.58
C PRO A 109 -10.98 11.80 -7.43
N GLY A 110 -12.15 11.16 -7.53
CA GLY A 110 -13.20 11.24 -6.52
C GLY A 110 -12.87 10.54 -5.20
N ASP A 111 -12.12 9.44 -5.21
CA ASP A 111 -11.75 8.70 -3.99
C ASP A 111 -10.51 9.29 -3.31
N PHE A 112 -9.62 9.93 -4.07
CA PHE A 112 -8.46 10.61 -3.50
C PHE A 112 -8.87 11.81 -2.63
N PHE A 113 -9.96 12.47 -2.99
CA PHE A 113 -10.52 13.60 -2.24
C PHE A 113 -11.55 13.20 -1.17
N GLY A 114 -11.82 11.89 -1.03
CA GLY A 114 -12.71 11.40 0.02
C GLY A 114 -14.11 12.02 -0.02
N VAL A 115 -14.66 12.26 -1.23
CA VAL A 115 -16.01 12.84 -1.39
C VAL A 115 -17.07 11.97 -0.71
N ARG A 116 -16.77 10.69 -0.48
CA ARG A 116 -17.63 9.77 0.28
C ARG A 116 -17.12 9.41 1.68
N GLN A 117 -15.82 9.63 2.01
CA GLN A 117 -15.32 9.40 3.38
C GLN A 117 -14.08 10.28 3.71
N HIS A 118 -14.20 11.24 4.60
CA HIS A 118 -13.22 11.82 5.52
C HIS A 118 -12.24 12.93 5.08
N GLY A 119 -12.09 13.29 3.81
CA GLY A 119 -11.16 14.38 3.44
C GLY A 119 -11.75 15.79 3.64
N LEU A 120 -12.85 16.11 2.97
CA LEU A 120 -13.53 17.41 3.08
C LEU A 120 -14.10 17.71 4.49
N PRO A 121 -14.70 16.72 5.20
CA PRO A 121 -15.08 16.93 6.58
C PRO A 121 -13.90 17.25 7.48
N GLY A 122 -12.75 16.59 7.31
CA GLY A 122 -11.55 16.83 8.10
C GLY A 122 -11.02 18.27 7.95
N LEU A 123 -10.91 18.77 6.73
CA LEU A 123 -10.51 20.16 6.48
C LEU A 123 -11.53 21.18 7.00
N LYS A 124 -12.83 20.87 6.97
CA LYS A 124 -13.88 21.75 7.51
C LYS A 124 -13.80 21.97 9.02
N ILE A 125 -13.29 20.98 9.75
CA ILE A 125 -13.17 20.98 11.21
C ILE A 125 -11.72 21.20 11.69
N ALA A 126 -10.74 21.23 10.78
CA ALA A 126 -9.36 21.46 11.12
C ALA A 126 -9.15 22.94 11.51
N ASP A 127 -8.57 23.16 12.69
CA ASP A 127 -8.20 24.49 13.17
C ASP A 127 -7.00 25.05 12.39
N LEU A 128 -6.07 24.17 11.99
CA LEU A 128 -4.87 24.53 11.27
C LEU A 128 -4.50 23.46 10.26
N GLY A 129 -4.13 23.88 9.04
CA GLY A 129 -3.65 23.03 7.97
C GLY A 129 -2.35 23.55 7.37
N TYR A 130 -1.55 22.63 6.84
CA TYR A 130 -0.31 22.93 6.13
C TYR A 130 -0.39 22.31 4.74
N VAL A 131 -0.09 23.10 3.71
CA VAL A 131 0.08 22.60 2.34
C VAL A 131 1.56 22.41 2.09
N LEU A 132 1.95 21.20 1.69
CA LEU A 132 3.33 20.83 1.37
C LEU A 132 3.47 20.67 -0.14
N GLU A 133 4.49 21.30 -0.68
CA GLU A 133 4.93 21.10 -2.06
C GLU A 133 6.42 20.75 -2.08
N THR A 134 6.76 19.62 -2.71
CA THR A 134 8.15 19.11 -2.77
C THR A 134 8.89 19.12 -1.43
N GLY A 135 8.18 18.74 -0.35
CA GLY A 135 8.75 18.66 0.99
C GLY A 135 8.87 20.00 1.76
N ARG A 136 8.35 21.10 1.20
CA ARG A 136 8.31 22.41 1.86
C ARG A 136 6.87 22.83 2.12
N ILE A 137 6.63 23.49 3.25
CA ILE A 137 5.35 24.11 3.55
C ILE A 137 5.21 25.37 2.70
N THR A 138 4.23 25.39 1.80
CA THR A 138 3.94 26.53 0.90
C THR A 138 2.80 27.40 1.38
N LEU A 139 1.81 26.81 2.06
CA LEU A 139 0.68 27.53 2.63
C LEU A 139 0.36 27.00 4.03
N THR A 140 -0.09 27.89 4.88
CA THR A 140 -0.60 27.59 6.22
C THR A 140 -1.85 28.40 6.48
N GLY A 141 -2.88 27.79 7.05
CA GLY A 141 -4.12 28.49 7.35
C GLY A 141 -5.15 27.61 8.02
N SER A 142 -6.32 28.18 8.36
CA SER A 142 -7.42 27.35 8.81
C SER A 142 -7.88 26.40 7.71
N GLY A 143 -8.41 25.23 8.09
CA GLY A 143 -8.91 24.30 7.09
C GLY A 143 -9.99 24.91 6.20
N ARG A 144 -10.79 25.85 6.73
CA ARG A 144 -11.82 26.59 5.98
C ARG A 144 -11.21 27.56 4.94
N ASP A 145 -10.11 28.22 5.28
CA ASP A 145 -9.43 29.14 4.37
C ASP A 145 -8.69 28.37 3.28
N LEU A 146 -8.03 27.28 3.63
CA LEU A 146 -7.37 26.39 2.67
C LEU A 146 -8.36 25.80 1.66
N LEU A 147 -9.57 25.43 2.08
CA LEU A 147 -10.62 24.95 1.18
C LEU A 147 -11.11 26.01 0.16
N LYS A 148 -10.96 27.29 0.47
CA LYS A 148 -11.35 28.38 -0.43
C LYS A 148 -10.22 28.86 -1.32
N ASN A 149 -8.98 28.51 -0.98
CA ASN A 149 -7.79 28.97 -1.69
C ASN A 149 -7.75 28.38 -3.11
N GLU A 150 -7.66 29.24 -4.12
CA GLU A 150 -7.68 28.84 -5.54
C GLU A 150 -6.43 28.06 -5.95
N ASP A 151 -5.26 28.35 -5.36
CA ASP A 151 -4.02 27.62 -5.65
C ASP A 151 -4.08 26.21 -5.08
N VAL A 152 -4.69 26.02 -3.90
CA VAL A 152 -4.98 24.72 -3.33
C VAL A 152 -5.97 23.97 -4.22
N LYS A 153 -7.03 24.62 -4.68
CA LYS A 153 -8.00 24.00 -5.60
C LYS A 153 -7.34 23.59 -6.90
N LYS A 154 -6.55 24.48 -7.55
CA LYS A 154 -5.84 24.17 -8.80
C LYS A 154 -4.84 23.04 -8.64
N ALA A 155 -4.03 23.07 -7.57
CA ALA A 155 -3.01 22.04 -7.32
C ALA A 155 -3.62 20.67 -7.05
N TYR A 156 -4.81 20.62 -6.41
CA TYR A 156 -5.42 19.36 -5.99
C TYR A 156 -6.68 18.98 -6.77
N LEU A 157 -7.33 19.89 -7.49
CA LEU A 157 -8.55 19.61 -8.26
C LEU A 157 -8.29 19.54 -9.78
N GLY A 158 -7.10 19.90 -10.25
CA GLY A 158 -6.71 19.71 -11.66
C GLY A 158 -7.57 20.51 -12.66
N THR A 159 -8.06 21.68 -12.29
CA THR A 159 -8.81 22.60 -13.19
C THR A 159 -7.95 23.76 -13.64
#